data_ff5da0c654c9ea2f9200951e81d54ff2
#
_entry.id   ff5da0c654c9ea2f9200951e81d54ff2
#
_cell.length_a   1.000
_cell.length_b   1.000
_cell.length_c   1.000
_cell.angle_alpha   90.00
_cell.angle_beta   90.00
_cell.angle_gamma   90.00
#
_symmetry.space_group_name_H-M   'P 1'
#
loop_
_entity.id
_entity.type
_entity.pdbx_description
1 polymer ?
#
loop_
_entity_poly.entity_id
_entity_poly.type
_entity_poly.pdbx_seq_one_letter_code
_entity_poly.pdbx_strand_id
1 'polypeptide(L)'
;TRFAYISVFLVFMLAAGLCGTARAQDFLPELVKRIKPSAVAIETFDARDSTLARGSGFFIAADRVITNRHVIERAARVEIHLLDGKKYPVRGVLAIDGEGDLALLQVDVPRGQAIPLPIVRTVPQEGESIVVIGNPYGLEGSVSNGIVSAVREISGYGRIIQITASISPGSSGSPVVNMAGQVIGVATLQAAEGQNLNFAVPSERISQLKITDVQTFSSL
;
A
#
# COMPACT_ATOMS: atom_id res chain seq x y z
N THR A 1 -32.18 -2.53 60.08
CA THR A 1 -32.42 -2.90 58.62
C THR A 1 -32.17 -1.76 57.66
N ARG A 2 -32.31 -0.47 58.05
CA ARG A 2 -32.05 0.70 57.18
C ARG A 2 -30.57 0.99 56.91
N PHE A 3 -29.67 0.64 57.84
CA PHE A 3 -28.22 0.86 57.69
C PHE A 3 -27.53 -0.12 56.72
N ALA A 4 -28.09 -1.32 56.53
CA ALA A 4 -27.51 -2.32 55.63
C ALA A 4 -27.67 -1.97 54.16
N TYR A 5 -28.76 -1.26 53.79
CA TYR A 5 -29.00 -0.86 52.36
C TYR A 5 -28.13 0.30 51.91
N ILE A 6 -27.73 1.20 52.83
CA ILE A 6 -26.89 2.34 52.47
C ILE A 6 -25.46 1.89 52.17
N SER A 7 -24.93 0.90 52.91
CA SER A 7 -23.59 0.35 52.69
C SER A 7 -23.50 -0.42 51.36
N VAL A 8 -24.53 -1.14 50.97
CA VAL A 8 -24.55 -1.87 49.68
C VAL A 8 -24.62 -0.91 48.48
N PHE A 9 -25.38 0.21 48.62
CA PHE A 9 -25.48 1.22 47.55
C PHE A 9 -24.17 1.99 47.34
N LEU A 10 -23.42 2.25 48.46
CA LEU A 10 -22.13 2.96 48.37
C LEU A 10 -21.06 2.08 47.75
N VAL A 11 -21.07 0.77 47.97
CA VAL A 11 -20.11 -0.18 47.37
C VAL A 11 -20.40 -0.34 45.84
N PHE A 12 -21.67 -0.30 45.42
CA PHE A 12 -22.02 -0.36 44.02
C PHE A 12 -21.67 0.93 43.25
N MET A 13 -21.75 2.10 43.90
CA MET A 13 -21.31 3.37 43.29
C MET A 13 -19.79 3.47 43.15
N LEU A 14 -19.02 2.85 44.09
CA LEU A 14 -17.55 2.85 44.00
C LEU A 14 -17.03 1.89 42.92
N ALA A 15 -17.78 0.81 42.59
CA ALA A 15 -17.41 -0.14 41.54
C ALA A 15 -17.71 0.40 40.10
N ALA A 16 -18.64 1.35 39.97
CA ALA A 16 -18.95 1.98 38.68
C ALA A 16 -17.92 3.07 38.25
N GLY A 17 -17.09 3.53 39.18
CA GLY A 17 -16.07 4.56 38.90
C GLY A 17 -14.75 4.05 38.32
N LEU A 18 -14.56 2.73 38.23
CA LEU A 18 -13.35 2.09 37.67
C LEU A 18 -13.51 1.60 36.23
N CYS A 19 -14.59 2.02 35.53
CA CYS A 19 -14.65 1.89 34.10
C CYS A 19 -13.64 2.91 33.54
N GLY A 20 -12.36 2.56 33.60
CA GLY A 20 -11.30 3.32 32.96
C GLY A 20 -11.73 3.57 31.53
N THR A 21 -11.79 4.84 31.12
CA THR A 21 -11.87 5.23 29.73
C THR A 21 -10.70 4.54 29.02
N ALA A 22 -10.94 3.35 28.45
CA ALA A 22 -10.07 2.81 27.43
C ALA A 22 -10.00 3.93 26.37
N ARG A 23 -8.96 4.75 26.43
CA ARG A 23 -8.61 5.61 25.32
C ARG A 23 -8.57 4.67 24.13
N ALA A 24 -9.51 4.82 23.24
CA ALA A 24 -9.40 4.27 21.90
C ALA A 24 -8.08 4.86 21.38
N GLN A 25 -7.02 4.08 21.52
CA GLN A 25 -5.70 4.46 21.07
C GLN A 25 -5.89 4.68 19.57
N ASP A 26 -5.56 5.85 19.08
CA ASP A 26 -5.65 6.17 17.66
C ASP A 26 -4.76 5.17 16.90
N PHE A 27 -5.38 4.06 16.50
CA PHE A 27 -4.71 2.93 15.89
C PHE A 27 -4.09 3.29 14.54
N LEU A 28 -4.70 4.25 13.84
CA LEU A 28 -4.27 4.68 12.50
C LEU A 28 -2.88 5.34 12.48
N PRO A 29 -2.53 6.29 13.36
CA PRO A 29 -1.19 6.86 13.40
C PRO A 29 -0.09 5.82 13.66
N GLU A 30 -0.34 4.87 14.58
CA GLU A 30 0.62 3.80 14.88
C GLU A 30 0.76 2.82 13.71
N LEU A 31 -0.34 2.48 13.04
CA LEU A 31 -0.30 1.70 11.81
C LEU A 31 0.54 2.40 10.75
N VAL A 32 0.24 3.68 10.47
CA VAL A 32 0.97 4.48 9.46
C VAL A 32 2.46 4.52 9.78
N LYS A 33 2.85 4.79 11.02
CA LYS A 33 4.25 4.80 11.45
C LYS A 33 4.96 3.48 11.16
N ARG A 34 4.28 2.37 11.35
CA ARG A 34 4.82 1.02 11.12
C ARG A 34 4.98 0.69 9.63
N ILE A 35 3.99 1.04 8.79
CA ILE A 35 3.96 0.62 7.39
C ILE A 35 4.61 1.63 6.43
N LYS A 36 4.64 2.91 6.79
CA LYS A 36 5.18 3.98 5.95
C LYS A 36 6.62 3.73 5.46
N PRO A 37 7.56 3.20 6.27
CA PRO A 37 8.91 2.91 5.81
C PRO A 37 9.01 1.80 4.74
N SER A 38 7.93 1.06 4.50
CA SER A 38 7.88 0.02 3.47
C SER A 38 7.59 0.59 2.08
N ALA A 39 6.98 1.77 2.01
CA ALA A 39 6.65 2.44 0.75
C ALA A 39 7.87 3.17 0.20
N VAL A 40 8.01 3.17 -1.12
CA VAL A 40 9.06 3.85 -1.85
C VAL A 40 8.47 4.70 -2.96
N ALA A 41 9.11 5.84 -3.27
CA ALA A 41 8.87 6.52 -4.51
C ALA A 41 9.66 5.83 -5.63
N ILE A 42 9.10 5.83 -6.84
CA ILE A 42 9.76 5.31 -8.04
C ILE A 42 9.91 6.45 -9.02
N GLU A 43 11.12 6.64 -9.50
CA GLU A 43 11.44 7.57 -10.58
C GLU A 43 12.04 6.80 -11.75
N THR A 44 11.52 7.04 -12.95
CA THR A 44 11.94 6.37 -14.17
C THR A 44 12.55 7.37 -15.13
N PHE A 45 13.52 6.91 -15.91
CA PHE A 45 14.31 7.73 -16.81
C PHE A 45 14.35 7.12 -18.21
N ASP A 46 14.37 7.96 -19.22
CA ASP A 46 14.56 7.56 -20.61
C ASP A 46 16.04 7.28 -20.94
N ALA A 47 16.34 6.92 -22.17
CA ALA A 47 17.71 6.65 -22.64
C ALA A 47 18.62 7.89 -22.63
N ARG A 48 18.07 9.09 -22.46
CA ARG A 48 18.82 10.36 -22.33
C ARG A 48 18.96 10.82 -20.90
N ASP A 49 18.56 9.95 -19.93
CA ASP A 49 18.56 10.24 -18.50
C ASP A 49 17.59 11.35 -18.07
N SER A 50 16.58 11.63 -18.89
CA SER A 50 15.50 12.55 -18.55
C SER A 50 14.41 11.81 -17.78
N THR A 51 13.83 12.43 -16.76
CA THR A 51 12.71 11.85 -16.00
C THR A 51 11.54 11.56 -16.93
N LEU A 52 11.09 10.31 -16.97
CA LEU A 52 10.01 9.81 -17.82
C LEU A 52 8.68 9.75 -17.05
N ALA A 53 8.68 9.15 -15.87
CA ALA A 53 7.51 9.02 -15.01
C ALA A 53 7.90 8.94 -13.53
N ARG A 54 6.90 9.18 -12.67
CA ARG A 54 6.97 8.97 -11.23
C ARG A 54 5.82 8.13 -10.77
N GLY A 55 6.08 7.27 -9.80
CA GLY A 55 5.10 6.39 -9.20
C GLY A 55 5.49 6.01 -7.78
N SER A 56 4.85 4.98 -7.31
CA SER A 56 5.06 4.41 -5.98
C SER A 56 5.36 2.92 -6.07
N GLY A 57 5.90 2.37 -5.01
CA GLY A 57 6.09 0.95 -4.82
C GLY A 57 6.19 0.61 -3.35
N PHE A 58 6.37 -0.64 -3.04
CA PHE A 58 6.60 -1.08 -1.67
C PHE A 58 7.39 -2.39 -1.62
N PHE A 59 8.13 -2.57 -0.54
CA PHE A 59 8.88 -3.80 -0.31
C PHE A 59 7.98 -4.97 0.04
N ILE A 60 8.21 -6.11 -0.62
CA ILE A 60 7.63 -7.42 -0.27
C ILE A 60 8.70 -8.41 0.21
N ALA A 61 9.96 -8.11 -0.03
CA ALA A 61 11.14 -8.80 0.47
C ALA A 61 12.30 -7.79 0.61
N ALA A 62 13.41 -8.20 1.17
CA ALA A 62 14.55 -7.31 1.39
C ALA A 62 15.15 -6.74 0.09
N ASP A 63 14.98 -7.46 -1.02
CA ASP A 63 15.52 -7.15 -2.34
C ASP A 63 14.43 -6.99 -3.42
N ARG A 64 13.15 -6.91 -3.03
CA ARG A 64 12.02 -6.94 -3.97
C ARG A 64 10.99 -5.87 -3.69
N VAL A 65 10.67 -5.12 -4.73
CA VAL A 65 9.66 -4.05 -4.73
C VAL A 65 8.57 -4.37 -5.73
N ILE A 66 7.30 -4.23 -5.32
CA ILE A 66 6.13 -4.25 -6.21
C ILE A 66 5.80 -2.82 -6.62
N THR A 67 5.41 -2.67 -7.90
CA THR A 67 4.83 -1.46 -8.48
C THR A 67 3.86 -1.83 -9.60
N ASN A 68 3.25 -0.83 -10.26
CA ASN A 68 2.53 -1.07 -11.50
C ASN A 68 3.48 -1.18 -12.70
N ARG A 69 3.10 -2.00 -13.69
CA ARG A 69 3.84 -2.16 -14.95
C ARG A 69 3.96 -0.83 -15.70
N HIS A 70 2.85 -0.08 -15.81
CA HIS A 70 2.83 1.19 -16.55
C HIS A 70 3.78 2.25 -15.95
N VAL A 71 4.13 2.16 -14.64
CA VAL A 71 5.09 3.08 -14.01
C VAL A 71 6.49 2.92 -14.59
N ILE A 72 6.86 1.69 -14.96
CA ILE A 72 8.20 1.37 -15.51
C ILE A 72 8.21 1.21 -17.02
N GLU A 73 7.06 1.38 -17.66
CA GLU A 73 6.93 1.20 -19.10
C GLU A 73 7.82 2.21 -19.84
N ARG A 74 8.58 1.74 -20.84
CA ARG A 74 9.53 2.51 -21.64
C ARG A 74 10.70 3.10 -20.86
N ALA A 75 10.90 2.74 -19.61
CA ALA A 75 12.05 3.18 -18.84
C ALA A 75 13.34 2.54 -19.39
N ALA A 76 14.40 3.32 -19.48
CA ALA A 76 15.75 2.81 -19.67
C ALA A 76 16.45 2.55 -18.33
N ARG A 77 16.08 3.31 -17.31
CA ARG A 77 16.61 3.22 -15.95
C ARG A 77 15.52 3.56 -14.92
N VAL A 78 15.57 2.89 -13.78
CA VAL A 78 14.63 3.09 -12.67
C VAL A 78 15.40 3.25 -11.36
N GLU A 79 14.95 4.17 -10.54
CA GLU A 79 15.44 4.37 -9.16
C GLU A 79 14.27 4.26 -8.17
N ILE A 80 14.56 3.75 -6.99
CA ILE A 80 13.67 3.85 -5.83
C ILE A 80 14.22 4.89 -4.86
N HIS A 81 13.33 5.66 -4.26
CA HIS A 81 13.65 6.62 -3.22
C HIS A 81 12.99 6.20 -1.92
N LEU A 82 13.78 6.08 -0.87
CA LEU A 82 13.30 5.79 0.48
C LEU A 82 12.87 7.09 1.17
N LEU A 83 12.05 6.97 2.21
CA LEU A 83 11.57 8.13 2.98
C LEU A 83 12.68 8.94 3.67
N ASP A 84 13.85 8.35 3.89
CA ASP A 84 15.03 9.04 4.44
C ASP A 84 15.81 9.83 3.36
N GLY A 85 15.28 9.90 2.13
CA GLY A 85 15.85 10.59 0.99
C GLY A 85 16.93 9.81 0.25
N LYS A 86 17.28 8.61 0.69
CA LYS A 86 18.26 7.77 -0.03
C LYS A 86 17.66 7.18 -1.29
N LYS A 87 18.48 7.14 -2.33
CA LYS A 87 18.13 6.63 -3.65
C LYS A 87 18.95 5.40 -3.98
N TYR A 88 18.29 4.41 -4.59
CA TYR A 88 18.92 3.17 -5.00
C TYR A 88 18.49 2.81 -6.42
N PRO A 89 19.45 2.39 -7.26
CA PRO A 89 19.12 1.90 -8.59
C PRO A 89 18.38 0.58 -8.51
N VAL A 90 17.39 0.39 -9.40
CA VAL A 90 16.73 -0.89 -9.61
C VAL A 90 17.57 -1.72 -10.57
N ARG A 91 17.87 -2.97 -10.20
CA ARG A 91 18.70 -3.88 -11.00
C ARG A 91 17.97 -4.33 -12.28
N GLY A 92 16.66 -4.49 -12.20
CA GLY A 92 15.83 -4.94 -13.31
C GLY A 92 14.51 -5.52 -12.82
N VAL A 93 13.82 -6.21 -13.71
CA VAL A 93 12.50 -6.76 -13.51
C VAL A 93 12.58 -8.27 -13.35
N LEU A 94 11.93 -8.80 -12.30
CA LEU A 94 11.85 -10.23 -11.99
C LEU A 94 10.58 -10.87 -12.53
N ALA A 95 9.48 -10.11 -12.63
CA ALA A 95 8.20 -10.60 -13.12
C ALA A 95 7.32 -9.45 -13.59
N ILE A 96 6.47 -9.72 -14.57
CA ILE A 96 5.41 -8.83 -15.06
C ILE A 96 4.10 -9.59 -15.12
N ASP A 97 3.04 -8.96 -14.64
CA ASP A 97 1.66 -9.28 -14.94
C ASP A 97 1.08 -8.18 -15.84
N GLY A 98 1.05 -8.42 -17.14
CA GLY A 98 0.57 -7.43 -18.11
C GLY A 98 -0.92 -7.15 -18.00
N GLU A 99 -1.72 -8.16 -17.65
CA GLU A 99 -3.17 -8.05 -17.47
C GLU A 99 -3.52 -7.35 -16.16
N GLY A 100 -2.83 -7.69 -15.06
CA GLY A 100 -3.01 -7.06 -13.75
C GLY A 100 -2.19 -5.79 -13.56
N ASP A 101 -1.44 -5.32 -14.57
CA ASP A 101 -0.63 -4.10 -14.48
C ASP A 101 0.34 -4.11 -13.29
N LEU A 102 1.00 -5.25 -13.01
CA LEU A 102 1.98 -5.39 -11.95
C LEU A 102 3.39 -5.65 -12.47
N ALA A 103 4.38 -5.14 -11.77
CA ALA A 103 5.79 -5.45 -11.96
C ALA A 103 6.48 -5.72 -10.63
N LEU A 104 7.32 -6.78 -10.61
CA LEU A 104 8.21 -7.10 -9.50
C LEU A 104 9.63 -6.70 -9.87
N LEU A 105 10.18 -5.78 -9.10
CA LEU A 105 11.51 -5.21 -9.30
C LEU A 105 12.53 -5.85 -8.36
N GLN A 106 13.74 -6.06 -8.85
CA GLN A 106 14.90 -6.38 -8.00
C GLN A 106 15.67 -5.12 -7.66
N VAL A 107 15.91 -4.92 -6.37
CA VAL A 107 16.64 -3.77 -5.84
C VAL A 107 17.78 -4.23 -4.94
N ASP A 108 18.76 -3.37 -4.77
CA ASP A 108 19.91 -3.64 -3.89
C ASP A 108 20.01 -2.53 -2.85
N VAL A 109 19.35 -2.76 -1.73
CA VAL A 109 19.37 -1.84 -0.59
C VAL A 109 20.12 -2.48 0.59
N PRO A 110 20.83 -1.69 1.42
CA PRO A 110 21.51 -2.20 2.60
C PRO A 110 20.55 -2.93 3.56
N ARG A 111 21.07 -3.96 4.23
CA ARG A 111 20.28 -4.72 5.23
C ARG A 111 19.66 -3.79 6.26
N GLY A 112 18.38 -4.02 6.56
CA GLY A 112 17.62 -3.26 7.55
C GLY A 112 16.97 -1.98 7.02
N GLN A 113 17.19 -1.61 5.75
CA GLN A 113 16.48 -0.48 5.13
C GLN A 113 15.16 -0.90 4.47
N ALA A 114 15.10 -2.10 3.91
CA ALA A 114 13.85 -2.66 3.40
C ALA A 114 13.01 -3.19 4.55
N ILE A 115 11.76 -2.75 4.64
CA ILE A 115 10.76 -3.25 5.59
C ILE A 115 9.63 -3.87 4.78
N PRO A 116 9.63 -5.21 4.55
CA PRO A 116 8.62 -5.87 3.74
C PRO A 116 7.24 -5.84 4.40
N LEU A 117 6.19 -5.60 3.59
CA LEU A 117 4.80 -5.74 4.00
C LEU A 117 4.31 -7.18 3.79
N PRO A 118 3.56 -7.74 4.74
CA PRO A 118 2.89 -9.00 4.54
C PRO A 118 1.75 -8.86 3.52
N ILE A 119 1.59 -9.87 2.65
CA ILE A 119 0.60 -9.87 1.58
C ILE A 119 -0.54 -10.82 1.95
N VAL A 120 -1.78 -10.34 1.86
CA VAL A 120 -2.99 -11.16 1.98
C VAL A 120 -3.28 -11.82 0.63
N ARG A 121 -3.71 -13.08 0.67
CA ARG A 121 -4.08 -13.84 -0.53
C ARG A 121 -5.59 -13.98 -0.72
N THR A 122 -6.37 -13.46 0.21
CA THR A 122 -7.82 -13.48 0.17
C THR A 122 -8.36 -12.18 -0.41
N VAL A 123 -9.50 -12.26 -1.06
CA VAL A 123 -10.24 -11.09 -1.54
C VAL A 123 -10.73 -10.30 -0.33
N PRO A 124 -10.52 -8.97 -0.29
CA PRO A 124 -11.00 -8.14 0.81
C PRO A 124 -12.52 -8.05 0.82
N GLN A 125 -13.09 -7.73 1.98
CA GLN A 125 -14.53 -7.54 2.13
C GLN A 125 -14.92 -6.08 1.88
N GLU A 126 -16.10 -5.87 1.30
CA GLU A 126 -16.70 -4.54 1.20
C GLU A 126 -16.92 -3.95 2.60
N GLY A 127 -16.60 -2.66 2.76
CA GLY A 127 -16.60 -1.98 4.07
C GLY A 127 -15.30 -2.13 4.87
N GLU A 128 -14.35 -2.98 4.45
CA GLU A 128 -13.05 -3.12 5.12
C GLU A 128 -12.28 -1.80 5.08
N SER A 129 -11.85 -1.31 6.26
CA SER A 129 -11.04 -0.08 6.38
C SER A 129 -9.65 -0.28 5.82
N ILE A 130 -9.17 0.70 5.06
CA ILE A 130 -7.90 0.65 4.35
C ILE A 130 -7.08 1.93 4.50
N VAL A 131 -5.78 1.78 4.28
CA VAL A 131 -4.81 2.88 4.19
C VAL A 131 -4.00 2.71 2.90
N VAL A 132 -3.78 3.80 2.20
CA VAL A 132 -2.88 3.87 1.03
C VAL A 132 -1.71 4.78 1.39
N ILE A 133 -0.50 4.35 1.08
CA ILE A 133 0.72 5.16 1.27
C ILE A 133 1.44 5.28 -0.06
N GLY A 134 1.58 6.50 -0.56
CA GLY A 134 2.14 6.73 -1.87
C GLY A 134 2.96 8.00 -1.99
N ASN A 135 3.28 8.32 -3.23
CA ASN A 135 4.07 9.48 -3.59
C ASN A 135 3.32 10.38 -4.60
N PRO A 136 2.09 10.86 -4.27
CA PRO A 136 1.34 11.70 -5.17
C PRO A 136 2.12 13.00 -5.47
N TYR A 137 2.28 13.31 -6.76
CA TYR A 137 2.98 14.53 -7.22
C TYR A 137 4.39 14.73 -6.64
N GLY A 138 5.08 13.66 -6.22
CA GLY A 138 6.39 13.75 -5.57
C GLY A 138 6.33 14.12 -4.08
N LEU A 139 5.14 14.12 -3.46
CA LEU A 139 4.95 14.28 -2.01
C LEU A 139 5.14 12.92 -1.32
N GLU A 140 6.38 12.54 -1.10
CA GLU A 140 6.76 11.22 -0.60
C GLU A 140 6.09 10.88 0.73
N GLY A 141 5.56 9.64 0.81
CA GLY A 141 4.94 9.12 2.01
C GLY A 141 3.60 9.77 2.38
N SER A 142 2.87 10.31 1.41
CA SER A 142 1.49 10.79 1.61
C SER A 142 0.58 9.63 1.99
N VAL A 143 -0.33 9.90 2.94
CA VAL A 143 -1.26 8.91 3.50
C VAL A 143 -2.68 9.27 3.14
N SER A 144 -3.44 8.30 2.65
CA SER A 144 -4.88 8.39 2.41
C SER A 144 -5.57 7.20 3.04
N ASN A 145 -6.75 7.39 3.62
CA ASN A 145 -7.54 6.32 4.20
C ASN A 145 -8.94 6.27 3.59
N GLY A 146 -9.57 5.12 3.69
CA GLY A 146 -10.90 4.89 3.16
C GLY A 146 -11.37 3.48 3.46
N ILE A 147 -12.26 2.98 2.60
CA ILE A 147 -12.78 1.60 2.67
C ILE A 147 -12.71 0.93 1.30
N VAL A 148 -12.77 -0.39 1.30
CA VAL A 148 -13.14 -1.17 0.11
C VAL A 148 -14.61 -0.90 -0.18
N SER A 149 -14.93 -0.25 -1.31
CA SER A 149 -16.33 0.05 -1.66
C SER A 149 -16.98 -1.04 -2.50
N ALA A 150 -16.19 -1.78 -3.28
CA ALA A 150 -16.66 -2.94 -4.03
C ALA A 150 -15.49 -3.80 -4.53
N VAL A 151 -15.76 -5.07 -4.80
CA VAL A 151 -14.89 -5.94 -5.61
C VAL A 151 -15.62 -6.24 -6.92
N ARG A 152 -14.97 -5.97 -8.06
CA ARG A 152 -15.60 -6.03 -9.38
C ARG A 152 -14.77 -6.88 -10.35
N GLU A 153 -15.45 -7.53 -11.28
CA GLU A 153 -14.83 -8.09 -12.48
C GLU A 153 -14.99 -7.08 -13.61
N ILE A 154 -13.88 -6.62 -14.19
CA ILE A 154 -13.87 -5.65 -15.30
C ILE A 154 -13.26 -6.34 -16.53
N SER A 155 -13.99 -6.29 -17.65
CA SER A 155 -13.49 -6.85 -18.90
C SER A 155 -12.13 -6.26 -19.29
N GLY A 156 -11.14 -7.13 -19.56
CA GLY A 156 -9.77 -6.74 -19.89
C GLY A 156 -8.83 -6.46 -18.71
N TYR A 157 -9.37 -6.39 -17.47
CA TYR A 157 -8.58 -6.18 -16.24
C TYR A 157 -8.74 -7.31 -15.23
N GLY A 158 -9.79 -8.16 -15.39
CA GLY A 158 -10.15 -9.17 -14.41
C GLY A 158 -10.70 -8.56 -13.12
N ARG A 159 -10.37 -9.19 -11.98
CA ARG A 159 -10.81 -8.70 -10.67
C ARG A 159 -10.08 -7.43 -10.28
N ILE A 160 -10.85 -6.43 -9.81
CA ILE A 160 -10.34 -5.15 -9.33
C ILE A 160 -11.07 -4.74 -8.05
N ILE A 161 -10.37 -4.05 -7.16
CA ILE A 161 -10.91 -3.53 -5.90
C ILE A 161 -11.21 -2.04 -6.10
N GLN A 162 -12.47 -1.65 -5.93
CA GLN A 162 -12.83 -0.23 -5.86
C GLN A 162 -12.64 0.26 -4.42
N ILE A 163 -12.00 1.41 -4.25
CA ILE A 163 -11.69 1.99 -2.95
C ILE A 163 -12.15 3.44 -2.86
N THR A 164 -12.42 3.92 -1.64
CA THR A 164 -12.75 5.34 -1.40
C THR A 164 -11.53 6.17 -1.02
N ALA A 165 -10.42 5.54 -0.64
CA ALA A 165 -9.17 6.25 -0.38
C ALA A 165 -8.73 7.03 -1.62
N SER A 166 -8.42 8.33 -1.45
CA SER A 166 -8.00 9.18 -2.55
C SER A 166 -6.65 8.73 -3.11
N ILE A 167 -6.57 8.60 -4.42
CA ILE A 167 -5.33 8.40 -5.17
C ILE A 167 -5.19 9.48 -6.22
N SER A 168 -3.97 9.79 -6.61
CA SER A 168 -3.63 10.85 -7.56
C SER A 168 -2.45 10.41 -8.43
N PRO A 169 -2.11 11.10 -9.51
CA PRO A 169 -0.90 10.81 -10.28
C PRO A 169 0.33 10.70 -9.38
N GLY A 170 1.09 9.62 -9.51
CA GLY A 170 2.19 9.25 -8.61
C GLY A 170 1.81 8.26 -7.51
N SER A 171 0.51 8.05 -7.23
CA SER A 171 0.06 7.00 -6.30
C SER A 171 0.04 5.60 -6.93
N SER A 172 0.15 5.47 -8.25
CA SER A 172 0.25 4.17 -8.94
C SER A 172 1.38 3.33 -8.37
N GLY A 173 1.09 2.08 -8.01
CA GLY A 173 2.02 1.16 -7.34
C GLY A 173 2.03 1.23 -5.81
N SER A 174 1.26 2.15 -5.20
CA SER A 174 1.13 2.25 -3.74
C SER A 174 0.50 1.01 -3.13
N PRO A 175 0.97 0.56 -1.95
CA PRO A 175 0.29 -0.48 -1.20
C PRO A 175 -1.06 0.03 -0.69
N VAL A 176 -2.10 -0.77 -0.88
CA VAL A 176 -3.38 -0.65 -0.19
C VAL A 176 -3.37 -1.66 0.94
N VAL A 177 -3.38 -1.19 2.18
CA VAL A 177 -3.25 -2.06 3.36
C VAL A 177 -4.50 -2.03 4.22
N ASN A 178 -4.80 -3.16 4.86
CA ASN A 178 -5.86 -3.26 5.86
C ASN A 178 -5.37 -2.75 7.23
N MET A 179 -6.25 -2.70 8.22
CA MET A 179 -5.92 -2.22 9.55
C MET A 179 -4.92 -3.12 10.32
N ALA A 180 -4.68 -4.34 9.87
CA ALA A 180 -3.59 -5.20 10.39
C ALA A 180 -2.21 -4.84 9.79
N GLY A 181 -2.16 -3.96 8.78
CA GLY A 181 -0.94 -3.58 8.07
C GLY A 181 -0.53 -4.58 6.98
N GLN A 182 -1.48 -5.35 6.49
CA GLN A 182 -1.28 -6.33 5.44
C GLN A 182 -1.76 -5.76 4.10
N VAL A 183 -1.01 -6.00 3.03
CA VAL A 183 -1.37 -5.56 1.68
C VAL A 183 -2.54 -6.39 1.16
N ILE A 184 -3.63 -5.71 0.81
CA ILE A 184 -4.82 -6.28 0.16
C ILE A 184 -4.89 -5.94 -1.33
N GLY A 185 -4.11 -4.96 -1.78
CA GLY A 185 -4.06 -4.56 -3.18
C GLY A 185 -2.96 -3.55 -3.48
N VAL A 186 -2.82 -3.24 -4.77
CA VAL A 186 -1.88 -2.25 -5.32
C VAL A 186 -2.68 -1.18 -6.03
N ALA A 187 -2.60 0.08 -5.60
CA ALA A 187 -3.30 1.20 -6.23
C ALA A 187 -2.85 1.35 -7.69
N THR A 188 -3.79 1.50 -8.62
CA THR A 188 -3.44 1.52 -10.05
C THR A 188 -4.17 2.59 -10.84
N LEU A 189 -5.47 2.54 -10.91
CA LEU A 189 -6.28 3.38 -11.78
C LEU A 189 -7.12 4.38 -10.98
N GLN A 190 -7.29 5.55 -11.59
CA GLN A 190 -8.37 6.47 -11.27
C GLN A 190 -9.22 6.61 -12.53
N ALA A 191 -10.55 6.45 -12.42
CA ALA A 191 -11.41 6.70 -13.56
C ALA A 191 -11.31 8.18 -13.97
N ALA A 192 -11.09 8.41 -15.27
CA ALA A 192 -11.00 9.77 -15.81
C ALA A 192 -12.34 10.53 -15.67
N GLU A 193 -13.45 9.80 -15.68
CA GLU A 193 -14.80 10.32 -15.48
C GLU A 193 -15.40 9.74 -14.18
N GLY A 194 -15.70 10.59 -13.23
CA GLY A 194 -16.31 10.24 -11.95
C GLY A 194 -15.48 10.64 -10.73
N GLN A 195 -16.15 11.20 -9.72
CA GLN A 195 -15.50 11.53 -8.46
C GLN A 195 -15.33 10.27 -7.59
N ASN A 196 -14.14 10.09 -7.00
CA ASN A 196 -13.84 8.99 -6.07
C ASN A 196 -13.95 7.57 -6.65
N LEU A 197 -13.74 7.39 -7.96
CA LEU A 197 -13.60 6.07 -8.59
C LEU A 197 -12.13 5.68 -8.64
N ASN A 198 -11.62 5.23 -7.52
CA ASN A 198 -10.24 4.78 -7.35
C ASN A 198 -10.20 3.26 -7.29
N PHE A 199 -9.17 2.66 -7.88
CA PHE A 199 -9.06 1.22 -8.02
C PHE A 199 -7.71 0.70 -7.56
N ALA A 200 -7.71 -0.56 -7.14
CA ALA A 200 -6.50 -1.30 -6.81
C ALA A 200 -6.56 -2.72 -7.40
N VAL A 201 -5.43 -3.20 -7.83
CA VAL A 201 -5.23 -4.61 -8.24
C VAL A 201 -5.18 -5.47 -6.99
N PRO A 202 -5.94 -6.59 -6.90
CA PRO A 202 -5.91 -7.46 -5.73
C PRO A 202 -4.52 -8.04 -5.47
N SER A 203 -4.13 -8.08 -4.20
CA SER A 203 -2.82 -8.59 -3.78
C SER A 203 -2.60 -10.07 -4.05
N GLU A 204 -3.66 -10.86 -4.25
CA GLU A 204 -3.56 -12.27 -4.66
C GLU A 204 -2.75 -12.43 -5.95
N ARG A 205 -2.82 -11.46 -6.89
CA ARG A 205 -2.06 -11.47 -8.14
C ARG A 205 -0.55 -11.37 -7.92
N ILE A 206 -0.10 -10.71 -6.85
CA ILE A 206 1.33 -10.66 -6.49
C ILE A 206 1.87 -12.07 -6.25
N SER A 207 1.08 -12.92 -5.59
CA SER A 207 1.48 -14.31 -5.32
C SER A 207 1.46 -15.22 -6.54
N GLN A 208 0.83 -14.78 -7.62
CA GLN A 208 0.76 -15.51 -8.91
C GLN A 208 1.88 -15.11 -9.87
N LEU A 209 2.65 -14.06 -9.56
CA LEU A 209 3.76 -13.62 -10.40
C LEU A 209 4.79 -14.74 -10.60
N LYS A 210 5.09 -15.03 -11.87
CA LYS A 210 6.11 -16.00 -12.25
C LYS A 210 7.46 -15.30 -12.26
N ILE A 211 8.26 -15.56 -11.24
CA ILE A 211 9.60 -14.98 -11.11
C ILE A 211 10.52 -15.67 -12.14
N THR A 212 11.23 -14.83 -12.90
CA THR A 212 12.24 -15.22 -13.88
C THR A 212 13.61 -14.68 -13.47
N ASP A 213 14.62 -14.92 -14.29
CA ASP A 213 15.89 -14.20 -14.20
C ASP A 213 15.66 -12.70 -14.40
N VAL A 214 16.55 -11.89 -13.83
CA VAL A 214 16.46 -10.42 -13.90
C VAL A 214 16.52 -9.96 -15.36
N GLN A 215 15.48 -9.31 -15.81
CA GLN A 215 15.40 -8.71 -17.14
C GLN A 215 15.75 -7.23 -17.07
N THR A 216 16.44 -6.74 -18.09
CA THR A 216 16.73 -5.30 -18.23
C THR A 216 15.47 -4.56 -18.71
N PHE A 217 15.38 -3.26 -18.40
CA PHE A 217 14.24 -2.44 -18.82
C PHE A 217 14.12 -2.31 -20.33
N SER A 218 15.23 -2.40 -21.07
CA SER A 218 15.24 -2.36 -22.53
C SER A 218 14.68 -3.60 -23.21
N SER A 219 14.40 -4.66 -22.46
CA SER A 219 13.82 -5.91 -22.96
C SER A 219 12.33 -6.06 -22.67
N LEU A 220 11.69 -5.04 -22.11
CA LEU A 220 10.26 -4.97 -21.80
C LEU A 220 9.46 -4.24 -22.91
#